data_0f75b70ea6ef4e2b423d49e7cdb3d458
#
_entry.id   0f75b70ea6ef4e2b423d49e7cdb3d458
#
_cell.length_a   1.000
_cell.length_b   1.000
_cell.length_c   1.000
_cell.angle_alpha   90.00
_cell.angle_beta   90.00
_cell.angle_gamma   90.00
#
_symmetry.space_group_name_H-M   'P 1'
#
loop_
_entity.id
_entity.type
_entity.pdbx_description
1 polymer ?
#
loop_
_entity_poly.entity_id
_entity_poly.type
_entity_poly.pdbx_seq_one_letter_code
_entity_poly.pdbx_strand_id
1 'polypeptide(L)'
;MYYKGMKMSKILLVDDDIELTDLLAEVLRLTGFEVEVANNGQEALDKLNESHQLVLLDIMMPVLNGIETLKKIRQTSNVPVMMLTARGEEIDRVLGLELGADDYLPKPFNDRELVARIKAILRRATQQKKKIYKIQPHFHQKKIHWNFVA
;
A
#
# COMPACT_ATOMS: atom_id res chain seq x y z
N MET A 1 18.59 -7.41 -10.42
CA MET A 1 19.50 -8.35 -9.78
C MET A 1 19.46 -8.20 -8.27
N TYR A 2 19.53 -9.32 -7.57
CA TYR A 2 19.41 -9.29 -6.12
C TYR A 2 20.68 -9.71 -5.44
N TYR A 3 20.94 -9.11 -4.29
CA TYR A 3 22.02 -9.57 -3.46
C TYR A 3 21.51 -10.74 -2.62
N LYS A 4 22.41 -11.64 -2.32
CA LYS A 4 22.07 -12.78 -1.50
C LYS A 4 21.57 -12.29 -0.13
N GLY A 5 20.42 -12.80 0.28
CA GLY A 5 19.81 -12.41 1.55
C GLY A 5 18.81 -11.27 1.48
N MET A 6 18.72 -10.58 0.35
CA MET A 6 17.71 -9.54 0.18
C MET A 6 16.37 -10.16 -0.15
N LYS A 7 15.33 -9.66 0.50
CA LYS A 7 13.97 -10.07 0.20
C LYS A 7 13.35 -9.09 -0.76
N MET A 8 12.59 -9.61 -1.72
CA MET A 8 11.79 -8.80 -2.60
C MET A 8 10.60 -8.26 -1.82
N SER A 9 10.27 -6.98 -2.03
CA SER A 9 9.05 -6.44 -1.48
C SER A 9 7.85 -7.02 -2.20
N LYS A 10 6.86 -7.45 -1.45
CA LYS A 10 5.66 -8.06 -2.01
C LYS A 10 4.52 -7.08 -2.03
N ILE A 11 3.92 -6.93 -3.19
CA ILE A 11 2.84 -5.99 -3.44
C ILE A 11 1.56 -6.76 -3.73
N LEU A 12 0.46 -6.34 -3.11
CA LEU A 12 -0.87 -6.83 -3.48
C LEU A 12 -1.47 -5.79 -4.42
N LEU A 13 -1.71 -6.19 -5.66
CA LEU A 13 -2.25 -5.31 -6.70
C LEU A 13 -3.73 -5.62 -6.88
N VAL A 14 -4.58 -4.66 -6.59
CA VAL A 14 -6.03 -4.85 -6.56
C VAL A 14 -6.71 -3.96 -7.59
N ASP A 15 -7.25 -4.58 -8.63
CA ASP A 15 -7.98 -3.87 -9.69
C ASP A 15 -8.82 -4.90 -10.43
N ASP A 16 -10.05 -4.53 -10.83
CA ASP A 16 -10.93 -5.43 -11.55
C ASP A 16 -10.60 -5.52 -13.05
N ASP A 17 -9.74 -4.65 -13.54
CA ASP A 17 -9.30 -4.68 -14.93
C ASP A 17 -8.16 -5.69 -15.08
N ILE A 18 -8.51 -6.87 -15.59
CA ILE A 18 -7.55 -7.98 -15.69
C ILE A 18 -6.39 -7.65 -16.61
N GLU A 19 -6.65 -6.98 -17.74
CA GLU A 19 -5.57 -6.62 -18.67
C GLU A 19 -4.60 -5.66 -18.01
N LEU A 20 -5.12 -4.70 -17.25
CA LEU A 20 -4.28 -3.75 -16.55
C LEU A 20 -3.45 -4.42 -15.46
N THR A 21 -4.06 -5.31 -14.68
CA THR A 21 -3.32 -6.00 -13.62
C THR A 21 -2.25 -6.91 -14.19
N ASP A 22 -2.51 -7.57 -15.32
CA ASP A 22 -1.51 -8.40 -15.98
C ASP A 22 -0.32 -7.56 -16.42
N LEU A 23 -0.59 -6.42 -17.05
CA LEU A 23 0.46 -5.53 -17.52
C LEU A 23 1.27 -4.93 -16.37
N LEU A 24 0.58 -4.40 -15.36
CA LEU A 24 1.26 -3.80 -14.22
C LEU A 24 2.04 -4.82 -13.43
N ALA A 25 1.49 -6.02 -13.25
CA ALA A 25 2.21 -7.07 -12.53
C ALA A 25 3.51 -7.40 -13.24
N GLU A 26 3.49 -7.48 -14.58
CA GLU A 26 4.70 -7.74 -15.34
C GLU A 26 5.73 -6.64 -15.14
N VAL A 27 5.31 -5.38 -15.27
CA VAL A 27 6.21 -4.24 -15.08
C VAL A 27 6.83 -4.25 -13.68
N LEU A 28 6.01 -4.48 -12.67
CA LEU A 28 6.49 -4.48 -11.28
C LEU A 28 7.42 -5.66 -11.00
N ARG A 29 7.13 -6.82 -11.55
CA ARG A 29 8.01 -7.97 -11.39
C ARG A 29 9.36 -7.75 -12.07
N LEU A 30 9.36 -7.13 -13.24
CA LEU A 30 10.59 -6.78 -13.94
C LEU A 30 11.40 -5.74 -13.18
N THR A 31 10.74 -4.91 -12.37
CA THR A 31 11.41 -3.92 -11.55
C THR A 31 11.97 -4.53 -10.26
N GLY A 32 11.59 -5.76 -9.93
CA GLY A 32 12.14 -6.46 -8.79
C GLY A 32 11.18 -6.68 -7.64
N PHE A 33 9.88 -6.49 -7.86
CA PHE A 33 8.89 -6.74 -6.81
C PHE A 33 8.24 -8.10 -7.00
N GLU A 34 7.79 -8.70 -5.91
CA GLU A 34 6.85 -9.80 -5.98
C GLU A 34 5.46 -9.19 -6.06
N VAL A 35 4.59 -9.77 -6.85
CA VAL A 35 3.24 -9.23 -7.04
C VAL A 35 2.21 -10.34 -6.95
N GLU A 36 1.23 -10.13 -6.12
CA GLU A 36 0.04 -10.95 -6.07
C GLU A 36 -1.13 -10.10 -6.51
N VAL A 37 -2.04 -10.65 -7.30
CA VAL A 37 -3.16 -9.90 -7.87
C VAL A 37 -4.46 -10.32 -7.23
N ALA A 38 -5.31 -9.34 -6.93
CA ALA A 38 -6.69 -9.54 -6.55
C ALA A 38 -7.57 -8.71 -7.48
N ASN A 39 -8.68 -9.25 -7.91
CA ASN A 39 -9.50 -8.57 -8.91
C ASN A 39 -10.80 -7.97 -8.35
N ASN A 40 -10.92 -7.94 -7.04
CA ASN A 40 -11.95 -7.17 -6.35
C ASN A 40 -11.54 -6.99 -4.89
N GLY A 41 -12.30 -6.17 -4.16
CA GLY A 41 -11.96 -5.86 -2.78
C GLY A 41 -12.07 -7.04 -1.84
N GLN A 42 -13.06 -7.91 -2.03
CA GLN A 42 -13.22 -9.08 -1.18
C GLN A 42 -12.05 -10.04 -1.37
N GLU A 43 -11.66 -10.27 -2.62
CA GLU A 43 -10.51 -11.11 -2.91
C GLU A 43 -9.24 -10.53 -2.30
N ALA A 44 -9.10 -9.20 -2.31
CA ALA A 44 -7.96 -8.53 -1.69
C ALA A 44 -7.93 -8.81 -0.18
N LEU A 45 -9.08 -8.71 0.49
CA LEU A 45 -9.15 -8.97 1.92
C LEU A 45 -8.81 -10.42 2.25
N ASP A 46 -9.24 -11.34 1.39
CA ASP A 46 -8.97 -12.76 1.59
C ASP A 46 -7.48 -13.08 1.43
N LYS A 47 -6.80 -12.39 0.53
CA LYS A 47 -5.39 -12.64 0.23
C LYS A 47 -4.42 -11.88 1.11
N LEU A 48 -4.84 -10.73 1.65
CA LEU A 48 -3.94 -9.87 2.41
C LEU A 48 -3.42 -10.57 3.67
N ASN A 49 -2.11 -10.55 3.82
CA ASN A 49 -1.48 -11.08 5.02
C ASN A 49 -0.19 -10.30 5.33
N GLU A 50 0.55 -10.77 6.32
CA GLU A 50 1.76 -10.07 6.78
C GLU A 50 2.89 -10.03 5.76
N SER A 51 2.84 -10.85 4.73
CA SER A 51 3.89 -10.84 3.71
C SER A 51 3.79 -9.65 2.77
N HIS A 52 2.63 -9.01 2.68
CA HIS A 52 2.45 -7.87 1.81
C HIS A 52 3.00 -6.59 2.45
N GLN A 53 3.79 -5.86 1.70
CA GLN A 53 4.40 -4.62 2.19
C GLN A 53 3.76 -3.38 1.60
N LEU A 54 2.90 -3.55 0.62
CA LEU A 54 2.16 -2.47 -0.01
C LEU A 54 0.93 -3.03 -0.70
N VAL A 55 -0.16 -2.28 -0.66
CA VAL A 55 -1.36 -2.57 -1.43
C VAL A 55 -1.57 -1.45 -2.44
N LEU A 56 -1.68 -1.79 -3.71
CA LEU A 56 -2.09 -0.87 -4.76
C LEU A 56 -3.57 -1.15 -5.00
N LEU A 57 -4.41 -0.16 -4.78
CA LEU A 57 -5.84 -0.39 -4.64
C LEU A 57 -6.65 0.55 -5.55
N ASP A 58 -7.31 -0.03 -6.54
CA ASP A 58 -8.22 0.72 -7.39
C ASP A 58 -9.46 1.12 -6.60
N ILE A 59 -9.99 2.30 -6.85
CA ILE A 59 -11.18 2.79 -6.15
C ILE A 59 -12.45 2.22 -6.75
N MET A 60 -12.54 2.21 -8.08
CA MET A 60 -13.78 1.83 -8.76
C MET A 60 -13.80 0.34 -9.10
N MET A 61 -14.38 -0.46 -8.21
CA MET A 61 -14.47 -1.90 -8.40
C MET A 61 -15.85 -2.41 -8.01
N PRO A 62 -16.33 -3.48 -8.65
CA PRO A 62 -17.57 -4.12 -8.23
C PRO A 62 -17.39 -4.90 -6.94
N VAL A 63 -18.48 -5.32 -6.33
CA VAL A 63 -18.57 -6.11 -5.11
C VAL A 63 -18.20 -5.27 -3.89
N LEU A 64 -16.95 -4.83 -3.80
CA LEU A 64 -16.47 -4.00 -2.72
C LEU A 64 -15.51 -2.98 -3.34
N ASN A 65 -15.88 -1.70 -3.33
CA ASN A 65 -15.02 -0.69 -3.94
C ASN A 65 -13.77 -0.42 -3.10
N GLY A 66 -12.85 0.38 -3.66
CA GLY A 66 -11.57 0.61 -3.01
C GLY A 66 -11.68 1.33 -1.67
N ILE A 67 -12.62 2.25 -1.52
CA ILE A 67 -12.81 2.98 -0.27
C ILE A 67 -13.28 2.02 0.83
N GLU A 68 -14.26 1.19 0.52
CA GLU A 68 -14.74 0.19 1.46
C GLU A 68 -13.66 -0.82 1.81
N THR A 69 -12.88 -1.22 0.82
CA THR A 69 -11.77 -2.15 1.03
C THR A 69 -10.74 -1.53 1.96
N LEU A 70 -10.39 -0.27 1.75
CA LEU A 70 -9.43 0.43 2.60
C LEU A 70 -9.91 0.49 4.05
N LYS A 71 -11.18 0.82 4.26
CA LYS A 71 -11.75 0.83 5.61
C LYS A 71 -11.56 -0.51 6.30
N LYS A 72 -11.83 -1.59 5.59
CA LYS A 72 -11.70 -2.92 6.16
C LYS A 72 -10.25 -3.30 6.42
N ILE A 73 -9.35 -2.94 5.51
CA ILE A 73 -7.92 -3.16 5.71
C ILE A 73 -7.47 -2.47 7.01
N ARG A 74 -7.88 -1.23 7.21
CA ARG A 74 -7.44 -0.43 8.36
C ARG A 74 -7.97 -0.94 9.69
N GLN A 75 -8.98 -1.79 9.69
CA GLN A 75 -9.45 -2.42 10.92
C GLN A 75 -8.42 -3.40 11.49
N THR A 76 -7.57 -3.97 10.65
CA THR A 76 -6.66 -5.03 11.08
C THR A 76 -5.21 -4.82 10.66
N SER A 77 -4.90 -3.81 9.85
CA SER A 77 -3.56 -3.66 9.30
C SER A 77 -3.19 -2.21 9.04
N ASN A 78 -1.92 -1.90 9.25
CA ASN A 78 -1.34 -0.61 8.91
C ASN A 78 -0.49 -0.71 7.64
N VAL A 79 -0.70 -1.74 6.83
CA VAL A 79 0.06 -1.90 5.59
C VAL A 79 -0.07 -0.64 4.74
N PRO A 80 1.02 -0.16 4.14
CA PRO A 80 0.91 0.98 3.24
C PRO A 80 -0.06 0.71 2.09
N VAL A 81 -0.89 1.70 1.78
CA VAL A 81 -1.86 1.60 0.70
C VAL A 81 -1.74 2.80 -0.22
N MET A 82 -1.57 2.55 -1.51
CA MET A 82 -1.67 3.58 -2.53
C MET A 82 -2.95 3.36 -3.32
N MET A 83 -3.79 4.40 -3.37
CA MET A 83 -5.03 4.35 -4.14
C MET A 83 -4.75 4.68 -5.59
N LEU A 84 -5.36 3.91 -6.49
CA LEU A 84 -5.33 4.20 -7.92
C LEU A 84 -6.72 4.68 -8.30
N THR A 85 -6.82 5.84 -8.93
CA THR A 85 -8.11 6.46 -9.13
C THR A 85 -8.26 7.00 -10.54
N ALA A 86 -9.50 7.02 -11.05
CA ALA A 86 -9.78 7.64 -12.33
C ALA A 86 -9.60 9.15 -12.21
N ARG A 87 -9.23 9.78 -13.32
CA ARG A 87 -9.07 11.22 -13.36
C ARG A 87 -10.38 11.91 -12.99
N GLY A 88 -10.28 12.95 -12.14
CA GLY A 88 -11.45 13.71 -11.73
C GLY A 88 -12.09 13.28 -10.43
N GLU A 89 -11.60 12.22 -9.82
CA GLU A 89 -12.16 11.69 -8.59
C GLU A 89 -11.53 12.32 -7.35
N GLU A 90 -11.59 13.64 -7.24
CA GLU A 90 -10.98 14.34 -6.11
C GLU A 90 -11.60 14.03 -4.77
N ILE A 91 -12.91 13.85 -4.74
CA ILE A 91 -13.61 13.53 -3.50
C ILE A 91 -13.10 12.20 -2.96
N ASP A 92 -12.93 11.23 -3.84
CA ASP A 92 -12.42 9.92 -3.46
C ASP A 92 -10.98 9.98 -2.98
N ARG A 93 -10.19 10.89 -3.56
CA ARG A 93 -8.83 11.11 -3.11
C ARG A 93 -8.78 11.61 -1.68
N VAL A 94 -9.55 12.65 -1.38
CA VAL A 94 -9.59 13.24 -0.04
C VAL A 94 -10.07 12.21 0.96
N LEU A 95 -11.15 11.52 0.62
CA LEU A 95 -11.71 10.50 1.50
C LEU A 95 -10.71 9.37 1.75
N GLY A 96 -10.02 8.92 0.71
CA GLY A 96 -9.01 7.87 0.86
C GLY A 96 -7.89 8.28 1.81
N LEU A 97 -7.38 9.50 1.67
CA LEU A 97 -6.33 9.99 2.55
C LEU A 97 -6.82 10.11 3.99
N GLU A 98 -8.04 10.59 4.19
CA GLU A 98 -8.63 10.68 5.53
C GLU A 98 -8.81 9.30 6.17
N LEU A 99 -9.08 8.28 5.37
CA LEU A 99 -9.27 6.93 5.85
C LEU A 99 -7.96 6.16 6.03
N GLY A 100 -6.85 6.77 5.69
CA GLY A 100 -5.55 6.19 5.96
C GLY A 100 -4.79 5.66 4.77
N ALA A 101 -5.12 6.11 3.56
CA ALA A 101 -4.26 5.83 2.40
C ALA A 101 -2.97 6.62 2.51
N ASP A 102 -1.87 6.05 2.08
CA ASP A 102 -0.56 6.69 2.15
C ASP A 102 -0.25 7.56 0.95
N ASP A 103 -0.88 7.28 -0.18
CA ASP A 103 -0.69 8.05 -1.40
C ASP A 103 -1.83 7.72 -2.35
N TYR A 104 -1.92 8.48 -3.44
CA TYR A 104 -2.85 8.15 -4.49
C TYR A 104 -2.23 8.55 -5.82
N LEU A 105 -2.62 7.87 -6.88
CA LEU A 105 -2.10 8.12 -8.20
C LEU A 105 -3.24 8.08 -9.20
N PRO A 106 -3.52 9.20 -9.91
CA PRO A 106 -4.61 9.22 -10.86
C PRO A 106 -4.25 8.48 -12.15
N LYS A 107 -5.24 7.80 -12.70
CA LYS A 107 -5.12 7.18 -14.03
C LYS A 107 -5.44 8.22 -15.10
N PRO A 108 -4.81 8.20 -16.25
CA PRO A 108 -3.70 7.32 -16.61
C PRO A 108 -2.38 7.81 -15.99
N PHE A 109 -1.55 6.88 -15.60
CA PHE A 109 -0.24 7.21 -15.04
C PHE A 109 0.83 6.51 -15.88
N ASN A 110 2.08 6.97 -15.77
CA ASN A 110 3.16 6.25 -16.41
C ASN A 110 3.86 5.34 -15.41
N ASP A 111 4.51 4.31 -15.93
CA ASP A 111 5.13 3.29 -15.10
C ASP A 111 6.23 3.84 -14.21
N ARG A 112 6.97 4.84 -14.70
CA ARG A 112 8.05 5.44 -13.92
C ARG A 112 7.52 6.17 -12.69
N GLU A 113 6.41 6.87 -12.84
CA GLU A 113 5.81 7.57 -11.72
C GLU A 113 5.29 6.57 -10.70
N LEU A 114 4.62 5.52 -11.16
CA LEU A 114 4.13 4.47 -10.28
C LEU A 114 5.27 3.86 -9.48
N VAL A 115 6.32 3.43 -10.15
CA VAL A 115 7.47 2.79 -9.50
C VAL A 115 8.15 3.75 -8.52
N ALA A 116 8.32 5.02 -8.90
CA ALA A 116 8.95 6.01 -8.02
C ALA A 116 8.15 6.21 -6.74
N ARG A 117 6.83 6.28 -6.84
CA ARG A 117 5.95 6.42 -5.67
C ARG A 117 5.98 5.18 -4.80
N ILE A 118 5.98 4.00 -5.40
CA ILE A 118 6.10 2.74 -4.66
C ILE A 118 7.39 2.73 -3.85
N LYS A 119 8.50 3.04 -4.49
CA LYS A 119 9.79 3.06 -3.81
C LYS A 119 9.82 4.08 -2.67
N ALA A 120 9.20 5.25 -2.87
CA ALA A 120 9.13 6.27 -1.84
C ALA A 120 8.33 5.79 -0.63
N ILE A 121 7.20 5.12 -0.87
CA ILE A 121 6.37 4.59 0.21
C ILE A 121 7.12 3.52 0.99
N LEU A 122 7.75 2.60 0.29
CA LEU A 122 8.49 1.50 0.93
C LEU A 122 9.68 2.04 1.73
N ARG A 123 10.36 3.06 1.21
CA ARG A 123 11.48 3.69 1.92
C ARG A 123 10.99 4.37 3.20
N ARG A 124 9.89 5.10 3.14
CA ARG A 124 9.33 5.75 4.33
C ARG A 124 8.91 4.74 5.38
N ALA A 125 8.30 3.66 4.97
CA ALA A 125 7.89 2.59 5.89
C ALA A 125 9.11 1.98 6.60
N THR A 126 10.19 1.74 5.86
CA THR A 126 11.42 1.20 6.43
C THR A 126 12.06 2.18 7.40
N GLN A 127 12.11 3.45 7.05
CA GLN A 127 12.68 4.48 7.91
C GLN A 127 11.85 4.63 9.19
N GLN A 128 10.55 4.55 9.09
CA GLN A 128 9.67 4.63 10.24
C GLN A 128 9.92 3.47 11.19
N LYS A 129 10.08 2.28 10.68
CA LYS A 129 10.40 1.11 11.50
C LYS A 129 11.75 1.26 12.19
N LYS A 130 12.76 1.77 11.48
CA LYS A 130 14.08 2.00 12.06
C LYS A 130 14.02 3.03 13.16
N LYS A 131 13.27 4.08 12.99
CA LYS A 131 13.12 5.11 14.01
C LYS A 131 12.50 4.55 15.27
N ILE A 132 11.44 3.80 15.13
CA ILE A 132 10.77 3.19 16.27
C ILE A 132 11.72 2.28 17.00
N TYR A 133 12.47 1.48 16.26
CA TYR A 133 13.40 0.54 16.85
C TYR A 133 14.51 1.24 17.64
N LYS A 134 15.04 2.32 17.12
CA LYS A 134 16.10 3.06 17.78
C LYS A 134 15.63 3.78 19.05
N ILE A 135 14.41 4.25 19.02
CA ILE A 135 13.85 5.01 20.13
C ILE A 135 13.33 4.13 21.23
N GLN A 136 12.99 2.91 20.91
CA GLN A 136 12.35 2.01 21.84
C GLN A 136 13.00 1.90 23.22
N PRO A 137 14.31 1.77 23.37
CA PRO A 137 14.91 1.70 24.69
C PRO A 137 14.66 2.95 25.53
N HIS A 138 14.66 4.10 24.89
CA HIS A 138 14.41 5.36 25.59
C HIS A 138 12.93 5.57 25.79
N PHE A 139 12.14 5.08 24.84
CA PHE A 139 10.73 5.21 24.88
C PHE A 139 10.14 4.51 26.10
N HIS A 140 10.65 3.37 26.46
CA HIS A 140 10.16 2.64 27.62
C HIS A 140 10.29 3.44 28.90
N GLN A 141 11.26 4.29 28.99
CA GLN A 141 11.43 5.12 30.16
C GLN A 141 10.46 6.30 30.20
N LYS A 142 10.10 6.79 29.02
CA LYS A 142 9.27 7.97 28.94
C LYS A 142 7.84 7.67 28.59
N LYS A 143 7.60 6.56 27.98
CA LYS A 143 6.32 6.31 27.41
C LYS A 143 5.22 6.33 28.41
N ILE A 144 5.56 6.08 29.63
CA ILE A 144 4.59 6.07 30.64
C ILE A 144 3.81 7.34 30.63
N HIS A 145 4.47 8.47 30.52
CA HIS A 145 3.70 9.64 30.57
C HIS A 145 3.46 10.30 29.24
N TRP A 146 3.93 9.74 28.13
CA TRP A 146 3.55 10.30 26.95
C TRP A 146 2.48 9.60 26.24
N ASN A 147 2.29 8.38 26.52
CA ASN A 147 1.25 7.70 25.90
C ASN A 147 -0.09 8.32 26.06
N PHE A 148 -0.27 9.02 27.06
CA PHE A 148 -1.48 9.53 27.30
C PHE A 148 -1.73 10.77 26.66
N VAL A 149 -0.78 11.35 26.22
CA VAL A 149 -0.92 12.54 25.49
C VAL A 149 -1.65 12.31 24.20
N ALA A 150 -1.58 11.18 23.69
CA ALA A 150 -2.23 10.89 22.42
C ALA A 150 -3.74 10.88 22.54
#